data_28b2fd28d64161b9d9af93f4b60d566a
#
_entry.id   28b2fd28d64161b9d9af93f4b60d566a
#
_cell.length_a   1.000
_cell.length_b   1.000
_cell.length_c   1.000
_cell.angle_alpha   90.00
_cell.angle_beta   90.00
_cell.angle_gamma   90.00
#
_symmetry.space_group_name_H-M   'P 1'
#
loop_
_entity.id
_entity.type
_entity.pdbx_description
1 polymer ?
#
loop_
_entity_poly.entity_id
_entity_poly.type
_entity_poly.pdbx_seq_one_letter_code
_entity_poly.pdbx_strand_id
1 'polypeptide(L)'
;MIVSTLAGLGHPLRCLLKIAGLARSTYYYLLSHPEPVTRPDIEPMVAEVFHRTPNGCGHRQVRMCLVYEFGVRVSHKSVLRVMRRMGLKCAIRRPNPYRRYSSYQGDTGAKPPNLL
;
A
#
# COMPACT_ATOMS: atom_id res chain seq x y z
N MET A 1 0.10 -20.78 -3.82
CA MET A 1 -1.23 -20.60 -4.46
C MET A 1 -2.06 -21.86 -4.29
N ILE A 2 -3.31 -21.75 -3.85
CA ILE A 2 -4.22 -22.91 -3.64
C ILE A 2 -4.42 -23.70 -4.93
N VAL A 3 -4.52 -23.02 -6.09
CA VAL A 3 -4.69 -23.66 -7.41
C VAL A 3 -3.51 -24.55 -7.79
N SER A 4 -2.28 -24.12 -7.54
CA SER A 4 -1.09 -24.93 -7.82
C SER A 4 -0.98 -26.16 -6.92
N THR A 5 -1.36 -26.04 -5.66
CA THR A 5 -1.41 -27.15 -4.70
C THR A 5 -2.44 -28.19 -5.11
N LEU A 6 -3.65 -27.75 -5.48
CA LEU A 6 -4.71 -28.64 -5.94
C LEU A 6 -4.39 -29.32 -7.30
N ALA A 7 -3.71 -28.60 -8.19
CA ALA A 7 -3.22 -29.20 -9.45
C ALA A 7 -2.17 -30.28 -9.19
N GLY A 8 -1.29 -30.10 -8.20
CA GLY A 8 -0.33 -31.13 -7.75
C GLY A 8 -0.99 -32.38 -7.15
N LEU A 9 -2.21 -32.26 -6.63
CA LEU A 9 -3.01 -33.37 -6.11
C LEU A 9 -3.79 -34.15 -7.18
N GLY A 10 -3.58 -33.84 -8.49
CA GLY A 10 -4.19 -34.55 -9.60
C GLY A 10 -5.52 -33.97 -10.10
N HIS A 11 -5.93 -32.82 -9.61
CA HIS A 11 -7.12 -32.15 -10.14
C HIS A 11 -6.83 -31.44 -11.48
N PRO A 12 -7.75 -31.53 -12.46
CA PRO A 12 -7.52 -30.90 -13.76
C PRO A 12 -7.45 -29.37 -13.64
N LEU A 13 -6.31 -28.80 -14.06
CA LEU A 13 -6.03 -27.37 -13.98
C LEU A 13 -7.13 -26.50 -14.62
N ARG A 14 -7.70 -26.97 -15.74
CA ARG A 14 -8.77 -26.25 -16.43
C ARG A 14 -10.00 -26.02 -15.57
N CYS A 15 -10.41 -27.02 -14.79
CA CYS A 15 -11.55 -26.92 -13.88
C CYS A 15 -11.23 -25.98 -12.70
N LEU A 16 -10.04 -26.09 -12.15
CA LEU A 16 -9.58 -25.24 -11.04
C LEU A 16 -9.54 -23.76 -11.42
N LEU A 17 -9.02 -23.45 -12.61
CA LEU A 17 -8.97 -22.09 -13.13
C LEU A 17 -10.36 -21.52 -13.39
N LYS A 18 -11.29 -22.34 -13.88
CA LYS A 18 -12.68 -21.92 -14.10
C LYS A 18 -13.40 -21.60 -12.79
N ILE A 19 -13.19 -22.42 -11.76
CA ILE A 19 -13.76 -22.19 -10.41
C ILE A 19 -13.14 -20.94 -9.76
N ALA A 20 -11.83 -20.75 -9.91
CA ALA A 20 -11.11 -19.59 -9.38
C ALA A 20 -11.37 -18.29 -10.17
N GLY A 21 -12.03 -18.37 -11.34
CA GLY A 21 -12.24 -17.20 -12.20
C GLY A 21 -10.95 -16.61 -12.80
N LEU A 22 -9.90 -17.41 -12.91
CA LEU A 22 -8.60 -16.97 -13.40
C LEU A 22 -8.37 -17.39 -14.86
N ALA A 23 -7.85 -16.46 -15.66
CA ALA A 23 -7.37 -16.78 -17.00
C ALA A 23 -6.10 -17.64 -16.91
N ARG A 24 -5.93 -18.56 -17.87
CA ARG A 24 -4.75 -19.44 -17.94
C ARG A 24 -3.44 -18.66 -18.04
N SER A 25 -3.42 -17.59 -18.82
CA SER A 25 -2.27 -16.68 -18.95
C SER A 25 -1.90 -16.02 -17.62
N THR A 26 -2.88 -15.56 -16.85
CA THR A 26 -2.67 -14.95 -15.53
C THR A 26 -2.08 -15.96 -14.54
N TYR A 27 -2.55 -17.20 -14.57
CA TYR A 27 -2.02 -18.27 -13.72
C TYR A 27 -0.53 -18.51 -13.98
N TYR A 28 -0.13 -18.69 -15.24
CA TYR A 28 1.28 -18.89 -15.59
C TYR A 28 2.13 -17.67 -15.36
N TYR A 29 1.58 -16.48 -15.56
CA TYR A 29 2.26 -15.22 -15.21
C TYR A 29 2.59 -15.15 -13.72
N LEU A 30 1.64 -15.47 -12.85
CA LEU A 30 1.85 -15.47 -11.39
C LEU A 30 2.85 -16.55 -10.94
N LEU A 31 2.90 -17.71 -11.63
CA LEU A 31 3.91 -18.73 -11.35
C LEU A 31 5.33 -18.28 -11.70
N SER A 32 5.48 -17.59 -12.83
CA SER A 32 6.80 -17.10 -13.28
C SER A 32 7.24 -15.81 -12.59
N HIS A 33 6.29 -15.07 -12.02
CA HIS A 33 6.55 -13.81 -11.29
C HIS A 33 6.04 -13.93 -9.86
N PRO A 34 6.72 -14.69 -9.00
CA PRO A 34 6.36 -14.75 -7.58
C PRO A 34 6.41 -13.33 -7.01
N GLU A 35 5.50 -13.04 -6.09
CA GLU A 35 5.52 -11.74 -5.43
C GLU A 35 6.91 -11.45 -4.88
N PRO A 36 7.43 -10.24 -5.12
CA PRO A 36 8.74 -9.88 -4.62
C PRO A 36 8.74 -10.06 -3.10
N VAL A 37 9.71 -10.82 -2.62
CA VAL A 37 9.89 -11.06 -1.18
C VAL A 37 9.97 -9.70 -0.50
N THR A 38 8.94 -9.36 0.22
CA THR A 38 8.93 -8.18 1.07
C THR A 38 9.98 -8.43 2.14
N ARG A 39 10.84 -7.47 2.42
CA ARG A 39 11.94 -7.61 3.39
C ARG A 39 11.38 -7.92 4.78
N PRO A 40 11.38 -9.20 5.23
CA PRO A 40 10.83 -9.58 6.52
C PRO A 40 11.71 -9.08 7.67
N ASP A 41 12.97 -8.76 7.39
CA ASP A 41 13.94 -8.21 8.34
C ASP A 41 13.49 -6.89 8.97
N ILE A 42 12.76 -6.06 8.22
CA ILE A 42 12.31 -4.75 8.70
C ILE A 42 10.90 -4.76 9.33
N GLU A 43 10.15 -5.85 9.19
CA GLU A 43 8.77 -5.93 9.71
C GLU A 43 8.68 -5.65 11.22
N PRO A 44 9.48 -6.27 12.10
CA PRO A 44 9.42 -5.99 13.53
C PRO A 44 9.78 -4.55 13.88
N MET A 45 10.75 -3.98 13.16
CA MET A 45 11.17 -2.59 13.36
C MET A 45 10.07 -1.61 12.95
N VAL A 46 9.40 -1.87 11.83
CA VAL A 46 8.27 -1.06 11.36
C VAL A 46 7.11 -1.13 12.35
N ALA A 47 6.79 -2.32 12.86
CA ALA A 47 5.76 -2.50 13.88
C ALA A 47 6.08 -1.72 15.16
N GLU A 48 7.29 -1.83 15.66
CA GLU A 48 7.76 -1.11 16.85
C GLU A 48 7.60 0.40 16.70
N VAL A 49 8.12 0.97 15.61
CA VAL A 49 8.02 2.41 15.35
C VAL A 49 6.55 2.86 15.22
N PHE A 50 5.73 2.07 14.55
CA PHE A 50 4.32 2.39 14.35
C PHE A 50 3.53 2.38 15.65
N HIS A 51 3.72 1.38 16.50
CA HIS A 51 3.00 1.24 17.77
C HIS A 51 3.49 2.17 18.87
N ARG A 52 4.67 2.78 18.72
CA ARG A 52 5.20 3.80 19.62
C ARG A 52 4.29 5.04 19.68
N THR A 53 3.58 5.32 18.59
CA THR A 53 2.66 6.45 18.50
C THR A 53 1.21 5.96 18.59
N PRO A 54 0.34 6.53 19.47
CA PRO A 54 -1.04 6.06 19.66
C PRO A 54 -1.88 6.03 18.39
N ASN A 55 -1.67 7.00 17.49
CA ASN A 55 -2.39 7.12 16.23
C ASN A 55 -1.66 6.50 15.03
N GLY A 56 -0.52 5.88 15.28
CA GLY A 56 0.39 5.42 14.25
C GLY A 56 1.11 6.57 13.54
N CYS A 57 1.98 6.22 12.62
CA CYS A 57 2.75 7.19 11.84
C CYS A 57 2.77 6.82 10.36
N GLY A 58 2.99 7.81 9.50
CA GLY A 58 3.07 7.61 8.05
C GLY A 58 4.39 6.93 7.64
N HIS A 59 4.39 6.29 6.49
CA HIS A 59 5.55 5.54 5.96
C HIS A 59 6.83 6.38 5.85
N ARG A 60 6.71 7.69 5.62
CA ARG A 60 7.88 8.58 5.57
C ARG A 60 8.54 8.75 6.93
N GLN A 61 7.73 8.89 7.96
CA GLN A 61 8.21 9.00 9.34
C GLN A 61 8.79 7.67 9.81
N VAL A 62 8.14 6.55 9.51
CA VAL A 62 8.66 5.20 9.80
C VAL A 62 10.04 5.01 9.15
N ARG A 63 10.18 5.37 7.87
CA ARG A 63 11.47 5.29 7.19
C ARG A 63 12.54 6.13 7.88
N MET A 64 12.18 7.35 8.28
CA MET A 64 13.09 8.26 8.97
C MET A 64 13.60 7.64 10.27
N CYS A 65 12.72 7.07 11.08
CA CYS A 65 13.09 6.36 12.31
C CYS A 65 13.97 5.13 12.01
N LEU A 66 13.64 4.34 10.98
CA LEU A 66 14.45 3.19 10.59
C LEU A 66 15.87 3.59 10.22
N VAL A 67 16.04 4.69 9.50
CA VAL A 67 17.37 5.18 9.12
C VAL A 67 18.15 5.73 10.31
N TYR A 68 17.52 6.54 11.15
CA TYR A 68 18.19 7.22 12.25
C TYR A 68 18.40 6.36 13.50
N GLU A 69 17.44 5.53 13.85
CA GLU A 69 17.49 4.72 15.08
C GLU A 69 18.09 3.34 14.84
N PHE A 70 17.72 2.69 13.75
CA PHE A 70 18.16 1.32 13.42
C PHE A 70 19.29 1.28 12.38
N GLY A 71 19.63 2.41 11.77
CA GLY A 71 20.67 2.47 10.74
C GLY A 71 20.36 1.71 9.45
N VAL A 72 19.09 1.34 9.22
CA VAL A 72 18.66 0.54 8.08
C VAL A 72 18.26 1.44 6.91
N ARG A 73 19.00 1.34 5.81
CA ARG A 73 18.64 2.06 4.57
C ARG A 73 17.53 1.34 3.81
N VAL A 74 16.37 1.96 3.75
CA VAL A 74 15.18 1.41 3.09
C VAL A 74 14.52 2.48 2.22
N SER A 75 13.95 2.08 1.09
CA SER A 75 13.18 2.98 0.25
C SER A 75 11.78 3.23 0.84
N HIS A 76 11.20 4.40 0.54
CA HIS A 76 9.81 4.70 0.94
C HIS A 76 8.80 3.67 0.43
N LYS A 77 9.00 3.18 -0.80
CA LYS A 77 8.13 2.18 -1.42
C LYS A 77 8.17 0.85 -0.67
N SER A 78 9.36 0.42 -0.22
CA SER A 78 9.51 -0.81 0.56
C SER A 78 8.81 -0.71 1.91
N VAL A 79 9.00 0.39 2.63
CA VAL A 79 8.32 0.62 3.92
C VAL A 79 6.80 0.64 3.74
N LEU A 80 6.30 1.34 2.72
CA LEU A 80 4.86 1.41 2.44
C LEU A 80 4.28 0.02 2.12
N ARG A 81 5.02 -0.81 1.37
CA ARG A 81 4.62 -2.18 1.05
C ARG A 81 4.53 -3.05 2.31
N VAL A 82 5.52 -2.97 3.19
CA VAL A 82 5.52 -3.67 4.47
C VAL A 82 4.35 -3.21 5.34
N MET A 83 4.13 -1.92 5.48
CA MET A 83 3.01 -1.38 6.25
C MET A 83 1.64 -1.85 5.71
N ARG A 84 1.47 -1.86 4.38
CA ARG A 84 0.24 -2.37 3.74
C ARG A 84 0.03 -3.86 4.00
N ARG A 85 1.09 -4.66 3.92
CA ARG A 85 1.04 -6.10 4.21
C ARG A 85 0.63 -6.35 5.66
N MET A 86 1.15 -5.58 6.59
CA MET A 86 0.83 -5.69 8.02
C MET A 86 -0.52 -5.02 8.38
N GLY A 87 -1.19 -4.36 7.44
CA GLY A 87 -2.44 -3.65 7.69
C GLY A 87 -2.29 -2.36 8.51
N LEU A 88 -1.08 -1.81 8.61
CA LEU A 88 -0.80 -0.62 9.40
C LEU A 88 -1.22 0.65 8.64
N LYS A 89 -2.16 1.38 9.18
CA LYS A 89 -2.66 2.65 8.63
C LYS A 89 -2.59 3.75 9.68
N CYS A 90 -2.02 4.88 9.31
CA CYS A 90 -2.02 6.07 10.17
C CYS A 90 -3.44 6.65 10.27
N ALA A 91 -3.91 6.88 11.50
CA ALA A 91 -5.25 7.38 11.78
C ALA A 91 -5.39 8.91 11.66
N ILE A 92 -4.26 9.64 11.66
CA ILE A 92 -4.24 11.11 11.78
C ILE A 92 -4.84 11.82 10.56
N ARG A 93 -4.69 11.25 9.36
CA ARG A 93 -5.18 11.85 8.12
C ARG A 93 -6.23 10.98 7.46
N ARG A 94 -7.45 11.05 7.97
CA ARG A 94 -8.61 10.58 7.20
C ARG A 94 -9.06 11.71 6.27
N PRO A 95 -9.22 11.45 4.96
CA PRO A 95 -9.87 12.42 4.10
C PRO A 95 -11.26 12.71 4.68
N ASN A 96 -11.59 14.00 4.86
CA ASN A 96 -12.93 14.36 5.28
C ASN A 96 -13.90 14.01 4.12
N PRO A 97 -14.79 13.03 4.26
CA PRO A 97 -15.69 12.61 3.19
C PRO A 97 -16.68 13.72 2.80
N TYR A 98 -16.87 14.70 3.68
CA TYR A 98 -17.79 15.82 3.47
C TYR A 98 -17.11 17.06 2.87
N ARG A 99 -15.77 17.06 2.77
CA ARG A 99 -15.07 18.18 2.16
C ARG A 99 -15.10 18.02 0.63
N ARG A 100 -16.18 18.51 0.04
CA ARG A 100 -16.18 18.71 -1.40
C ARG A 100 -15.18 19.79 -1.74
N TYR A 101 -14.35 19.54 -2.73
CA TYR A 101 -13.55 20.59 -3.33
C TYR A 101 -14.53 21.58 -3.99
N SER A 102 -14.65 22.77 -3.45
CA SER A 102 -15.26 23.88 -4.16
C SER A 102 -14.13 24.87 -4.46
N SER A 103 -13.98 25.23 -5.72
CA SER A 103 -13.23 26.40 -6.06
C SER A 103 -13.80 27.59 -5.28
N TYR A 104 -12.93 28.49 -4.85
CA TYR A 104 -13.35 29.67 -4.12
C TYR A 104 -14.49 30.38 -4.85
N GLN A 105 -15.67 30.37 -4.27
CA GLN A 105 -16.87 31.04 -4.74
C GLN A 105 -17.16 32.30 -3.90
N GLY A 106 -16.16 32.83 -3.23
CA GLY A 106 -16.30 34.06 -2.49
C GLY A 106 -16.70 35.21 -3.44
N ASP A 107 -17.48 36.13 -2.92
CA ASP A 107 -17.72 37.38 -3.61
C ASP A 107 -16.37 38.10 -3.79
N THR A 108 -15.92 38.12 -5.00
CA THR A 108 -14.61 38.71 -5.32
C THR A 108 -14.65 40.23 -5.34
N GLY A 109 -15.76 40.82 -4.96
CA GLY A 109 -15.95 42.27 -5.13
C GLY A 109 -15.77 42.74 -6.57
N ALA A 110 -15.86 43.98 -6.79
CA ALA A 110 -15.54 44.57 -8.11
C ALA A 110 -14.06 44.32 -8.40
N LYS A 111 -13.75 43.45 -9.35
CA LYS A 111 -12.39 43.26 -9.81
C LYS A 111 -11.93 44.55 -10.47
N PRO A 112 -10.73 45.08 -10.10
CA PRO A 112 -10.19 46.22 -10.81
C PRO A 112 -10.04 45.86 -12.29
N PRO A 113 -10.28 46.79 -13.22
CA PRO A 113 -10.14 46.52 -14.64
C PRO A 113 -8.71 46.10 -14.95
N ASN A 114 -8.58 45.09 -15.79
CA ASN A 114 -7.26 44.66 -16.25
C ASN A 114 -6.69 45.77 -17.15
N LEU A 115 -5.66 46.42 -16.66
CA LEU A 115 -5.00 47.52 -17.36
C LEU A 115 -3.93 47.10 -18.38
N LEU A 116 -3.80 45.82 -18.63
CA LEU A 116 -2.89 45.27 -19.64
C LEU A 116 -3.56 45.07 -20.97
#